data_df09073a3f48c3ef5a73da7c8e17a046
#
_entry.id   df09073a3f48c3ef5a73da7c8e17a046
#
_cell.length_a   1.000
_cell.length_b   1.000
_cell.length_c   1.000
_cell.angle_alpha   90.00
_cell.angle_beta   90.00
_cell.angle_gamma   90.00
#
_symmetry.space_group_name_H-M   'P 1'
#
loop_
_entity.id
_entity.type
_entity.pdbx_description
1 polymer ?
#
loop_
_entity_poly.entity_id
_entity_poly.type
_entity_poly.pdbx_seq_one_letter_code
_entity_poly.pdbx_strand_id
1 'polypeptide(L)'
;MSHPSFWFKQALETEKPQPAAPLHNDIDTDVLIVGGGFTGLWTAIMLRQQSPEKRITVIEKGLCGSGASGANGGCMLTWSTKFPTLKRLFGEQQAAWLVKESEQAVLEIDEFCRCHDIDAQLSLKGVYYTATNQAQAGGMQPVVDELTRLGVNSWRQCSTDELLENTGSERNLEGFHSPVAASVQPAQLARGLRRIALDMGVEIYENTPMVKLEYGQPAKVVTPKANIKASQVVLALNAWMVEQFKQFRNSIVVVSSDMVITKPLGCALEQSGWKTGSSVLDSRIFVHYYRDTPDGRLMLGKGGNQFSFNNRVDTMFGKPTHYQSLLRKSFDKLFPRLKGSEFDYSWTGGSDRSATGFPFFGLLDNQANIFYGFGYSGNGVAQTRMGGKILSSMVLGLDNNWTRSGLAKGPLGHFPPEPLRWIGAMTVRNAVRRKEAAEDDEQNAWIWDRWLAKLAGPAGKADKLD
;
A
#
# COMPACT_ATOMS: atom_id res chain seq x y z
N MET A 1 -3.35 -17.75 -8.88
CA MET A 1 -3.68 -16.57 -9.71
C MET A 1 -3.35 -16.85 -11.15
N SER A 2 -4.22 -16.48 -12.08
CA SER A 2 -3.99 -16.68 -13.52
C SER A 2 -2.91 -15.75 -14.10
N HIS A 3 -2.65 -14.61 -13.46
CA HIS A 3 -1.64 -13.63 -13.87
C HIS A 3 -1.07 -12.94 -12.64
N PRO A 4 0.03 -13.45 -12.05
CA PRO A 4 0.70 -12.81 -10.90
C PRO A 4 1.32 -11.47 -11.33
N SER A 5 1.64 -10.60 -10.36
CA SER A 5 2.47 -9.42 -10.64
C SER A 5 3.87 -9.83 -11.11
N PHE A 6 4.55 -8.93 -11.82
CA PHE A 6 5.97 -9.12 -12.17
C PHE A 6 6.80 -9.47 -10.92
N TRP A 7 6.58 -8.73 -9.84
CA TRP A 7 7.28 -8.93 -8.57
C TRP A 7 7.07 -10.32 -7.97
N PHE A 8 5.82 -10.81 -8.00
CA PHE A 8 5.50 -12.10 -7.42
C PHE A 8 6.04 -13.26 -8.25
N LYS A 9 6.00 -13.13 -9.58
CA LYS A 9 6.65 -14.08 -10.49
C LYS A 9 8.15 -14.17 -10.20
N GLN A 10 8.84 -13.03 -10.18
CA GLN A 10 10.28 -12.94 -9.92
C GLN A 10 10.64 -13.51 -8.53
N ALA A 11 9.85 -13.20 -7.49
CA ALA A 11 10.11 -13.72 -6.14
C ALA A 11 10.02 -15.25 -6.07
N LEU A 12 9.04 -15.85 -6.75
CA LEU A 12 8.92 -17.31 -6.77
C LEU A 12 10.03 -18.02 -7.57
N GLU A 13 10.60 -17.36 -8.58
CA GLU A 13 11.72 -17.88 -9.35
C GLU A 13 13.03 -17.92 -8.54
N THR A 14 13.17 -17.02 -7.56
CA THR A 14 14.38 -16.91 -6.73
C THR A 14 14.26 -17.58 -5.37
N GLU A 15 13.04 -17.85 -4.92
CA GLU A 15 12.77 -18.44 -3.60
C GLU A 15 13.20 -19.91 -3.55
N LYS A 16 13.93 -20.29 -2.50
CA LYS A 16 14.13 -21.72 -2.19
C LYS A 16 12.78 -22.32 -1.78
N PRO A 17 12.36 -23.47 -2.36
CA PRO A 17 11.10 -24.08 -2.00
C PRO A 17 11.01 -24.39 -0.52
N GLN A 18 10.07 -23.77 0.16
CA GLN A 18 9.74 -24.03 1.56
C GLN A 18 8.22 -24.26 1.62
N PRO A 19 7.75 -25.50 1.48
CA PRO A 19 6.33 -25.77 1.34
C PRO A 19 5.57 -25.44 2.63
N ALA A 20 4.52 -24.64 2.48
CA ALA A 20 3.46 -24.53 3.47
C ALA A 20 2.24 -25.27 2.91
N ALA A 21 2.02 -26.48 3.42
CA ALA A 21 0.94 -27.33 2.96
C ALA A 21 -0.44 -26.71 3.28
N PRO A 22 -1.48 -27.00 2.47
CA PRO A 22 -2.85 -26.68 2.86
C PRO A 22 -3.24 -27.40 4.16
N LEU A 23 -4.13 -26.79 4.94
CA LEU A 23 -4.67 -27.42 6.14
C LEU A 23 -5.63 -28.55 5.76
N HIS A 24 -5.41 -29.74 6.31
CA HIS A 24 -6.21 -30.93 6.05
C HIS A 24 -6.93 -31.49 7.28
N ASN A 25 -6.47 -31.16 8.49
CA ASN A 25 -7.00 -31.68 9.74
C ASN A 25 -7.47 -30.52 10.62
N ASP A 26 -8.46 -30.76 11.45
CA ASP A 26 -8.94 -29.80 12.45
C ASP A 26 -7.80 -29.49 13.43
N ILE A 27 -7.65 -28.23 13.79
CA ILE A 27 -6.66 -27.74 14.73
C ILE A 27 -7.24 -26.75 15.74
N ASP A 28 -6.56 -26.67 16.88
CA ASP A 28 -6.79 -25.62 17.88
C ASP A 28 -5.54 -24.70 17.90
N THR A 29 -5.73 -23.40 18.07
CA THR A 29 -4.66 -22.42 18.15
C THR A 29 -5.03 -21.29 19.12
N ASP A 30 -4.02 -20.62 19.70
CA ASP A 30 -4.30 -19.45 20.54
C ASP A 30 -4.66 -18.23 19.69
N VAL A 31 -3.91 -17.97 18.63
CA VAL A 31 -4.16 -16.85 17.73
C VAL A 31 -4.17 -17.34 16.28
N LEU A 32 -5.30 -17.17 15.62
CA LEU A 32 -5.45 -17.39 14.18
C LEU A 32 -5.40 -16.07 13.43
N ILE A 33 -4.52 -15.97 12.45
CA ILE A 33 -4.43 -14.83 11.55
C ILE A 33 -4.94 -15.26 10.16
N VAL A 34 -5.96 -14.59 9.67
CA VAL A 34 -6.56 -14.84 8.35
C VAL A 34 -6.02 -13.80 7.37
N GLY A 35 -5.17 -14.25 6.45
CA GLY A 35 -4.48 -13.43 5.45
C GLY A 35 -2.97 -13.37 5.63
N GLY A 36 -2.24 -13.96 4.67
CA GLY A 36 -0.79 -14.04 4.60
C GLY A 36 -0.14 -12.86 3.83
N GLY A 37 -0.75 -11.66 3.89
CA GLY A 37 -0.15 -10.43 3.39
C GLY A 37 0.77 -9.77 4.42
N PHE A 38 1.30 -8.58 4.10
CA PHE A 38 2.18 -7.83 5.01
C PHE A 38 1.59 -7.68 6.42
N THR A 39 0.32 -7.24 6.52
CA THR A 39 -0.32 -7.00 7.83
C THR A 39 -0.35 -8.29 8.67
N GLY A 40 -0.79 -9.40 8.09
CA GLY A 40 -0.87 -10.67 8.81
C GLY A 40 0.50 -11.20 9.21
N LEU A 41 1.48 -11.14 8.30
CA LEU A 41 2.84 -11.62 8.56
C LEU A 41 3.55 -10.77 9.63
N TRP A 42 3.46 -9.44 9.55
CA TRP A 42 3.99 -8.57 10.61
C TRP A 42 3.32 -8.82 11.96
N THR A 43 2.00 -9.00 11.98
CA THR A 43 1.26 -9.32 13.22
C THR A 43 1.75 -10.66 13.80
N ALA A 44 1.90 -11.68 12.96
CA ALA A 44 2.38 -13.00 13.40
C ALA A 44 3.80 -12.94 14.01
N ILE A 45 4.72 -12.26 13.31
CA ILE A 45 6.10 -12.09 13.77
C ILE A 45 6.15 -11.35 15.10
N MET A 46 5.42 -10.22 15.22
CA MET A 46 5.40 -9.42 16.45
C MET A 46 4.76 -10.16 17.62
N LEU A 47 3.69 -10.91 17.39
CA LEU A 47 3.08 -11.76 18.42
C LEU A 47 4.07 -12.85 18.87
N ARG A 48 4.76 -13.48 17.94
CA ARG A 48 5.75 -14.50 18.27
C ARG A 48 6.93 -13.95 19.08
N GLN A 49 7.37 -12.73 18.76
CA GLN A 49 8.41 -12.05 19.53
C GLN A 49 7.99 -11.67 20.95
N GLN A 50 6.73 -11.28 21.13
CA GLN A 50 6.21 -10.77 22.41
C GLN A 50 5.60 -11.86 23.31
N SER A 51 5.17 -12.98 22.72
CA SER A 51 4.51 -14.11 23.41
C SER A 51 4.95 -15.43 22.78
N PRO A 52 6.19 -15.89 23.04
CA PRO A 52 6.75 -17.09 22.43
C PRO A 52 5.99 -18.38 22.78
N GLU A 53 5.24 -18.38 23.86
CA GLU A 53 4.44 -19.51 24.36
C GLU A 53 3.16 -19.73 23.55
N LYS A 54 2.64 -18.70 22.88
CA LYS A 54 1.37 -18.80 22.13
C LYS A 54 1.55 -19.60 20.84
N ARG A 55 0.59 -20.46 20.56
CA ARG A 55 0.45 -21.08 19.25
C ARG A 55 -0.17 -20.08 18.29
N ILE A 56 0.59 -19.68 17.27
CA ILE A 56 0.18 -18.70 16.26
C ILE A 56 0.07 -19.40 14.91
N THR A 57 -1.10 -19.30 14.31
CA THR A 57 -1.40 -19.93 13.01
C THR A 57 -1.82 -18.86 12.02
N VAL A 58 -1.28 -18.91 10.80
CA VAL A 58 -1.67 -18.07 9.67
C VAL A 58 -2.31 -18.95 8.60
N ILE A 59 -3.48 -18.54 8.10
CA ILE A 59 -4.06 -19.15 6.89
C ILE A 59 -4.14 -18.12 5.76
N GLU A 60 -3.83 -18.58 4.55
CA GLU A 60 -3.86 -17.75 3.32
C GLU A 60 -4.57 -18.52 2.21
N LYS A 61 -5.49 -17.83 1.50
CA LYS A 61 -6.28 -18.46 0.43
C LYS A 61 -5.47 -18.90 -0.78
N GLY A 62 -4.37 -18.22 -1.03
CA GLY A 62 -3.39 -18.53 -2.07
C GLY A 62 -2.02 -18.75 -1.48
N LEU A 63 -1.00 -18.11 -2.05
CA LEU A 63 0.33 -18.05 -1.49
C LEU A 63 0.51 -16.73 -0.72
N CYS A 64 1.23 -16.76 0.39
CA CYS A 64 1.53 -15.55 1.16
C CYS A 64 2.20 -14.49 0.27
N GLY A 65 1.70 -13.26 0.37
CA GLY A 65 2.16 -12.15 -0.45
C GLY A 65 1.52 -12.07 -1.85
N SER A 66 0.72 -13.04 -2.28
CA SER A 66 0.13 -13.05 -3.63
C SER A 66 -0.94 -11.97 -3.87
N GLY A 67 -1.48 -11.35 -2.81
CA GLY A 67 -2.43 -10.23 -2.90
C GLY A 67 -1.75 -8.87 -3.14
N ALA A 68 -2.32 -7.82 -2.56
CA ALA A 68 -1.82 -6.44 -2.68
C ALA A 68 -0.37 -6.28 -2.19
N SER A 69 0.09 -7.12 -1.27
CA SER A 69 1.46 -7.10 -0.74
C SER A 69 2.52 -7.37 -1.79
N GLY A 70 2.30 -8.29 -2.70
CA GLY A 70 3.25 -8.59 -3.78
C GLY A 70 2.89 -7.95 -5.13
N ALA A 71 1.81 -7.16 -5.20
CA ALA A 71 1.35 -6.55 -6.45
C ALA A 71 1.43 -5.02 -6.47
N ASN A 72 1.96 -4.37 -5.41
CA ASN A 72 2.12 -2.92 -5.34
C ASN A 72 3.39 -2.44 -6.06
N GLY A 73 3.61 -1.12 -6.14
CA GLY A 73 4.75 -0.52 -6.84
C GLY A 73 6.09 -0.60 -6.09
N GLY A 74 6.08 -1.07 -4.83
CA GLY A 74 7.29 -1.18 -4.02
C GLY A 74 7.80 0.15 -3.47
N CYS A 75 6.99 1.22 -3.45
CA CYS A 75 7.34 2.48 -2.83
C CYS A 75 6.99 2.42 -1.33
N MET A 76 7.99 2.53 -0.47
CA MET A 76 7.84 2.58 1.00
C MET A 76 7.74 4.04 1.44
N LEU A 77 6.51 4.56 1.42
CA LEU A 77 6.22 5.97 1.71
C LEU A 77 5.93 6.17 3.20
N THR A 78 6.10 7.40 3.67
CA THR A 78 5.72 7.84 5.03
C THR A 78 4.40 8.61 5.01
N TRP A 79 3.92 9.04 6.17
CA TRP A 79 2.69 9.83 6.29
C TRP A 79 2.93 11.34 6.41
N SER A 80 4.16 11.80 6.29
CA SER A 80 4.50 13.23 6.40
C SER A 80 3.72 14.09 5.41
N THR A 81 3.59 13.66 4.14
CA THR A 81 2.80 14.37 3.12
C THR A 81 1.29 14.42 3.40
N LYS A 82 0.80 13.63 4.35
CA LYS A 82 -0.60 13.55 4.80
C LYS A 82 -0.81 14.15 6.19
N PHE A 83 0.16 14.89 6.71
CA PHE A 83 0.11 15.48 8.03
C PHE A 83 -1.13 16.36 8.27
N PRO A 84 -1.56 17.25 7.35
CA PRO A 84 -2.77 18.05 7.55
C PRO A 84 -4.03 17.21 7.78
N THR A 85 -4.20 16.13 7.05
CA THR A 85 -5.32 15.20 7.28
C THR A 85 -5.20 14.47 8.61
N LEU A 86 -4.00 13.99 8.99
CA LEU A 86 -3.78 13.39 10.31
C LEU A 86 -4.10 14.35 11.45
N LYS A 87 -3.63 15.60 11.33
CA LYS A 87 -3.90 16.67 12.31
C LYS A 87 -5.39 16.93 12.48
N ARG A 88 -6.14 17.01 11.38
CA ARG A 88 -7.59 17.19 11.40
C ARG A 88 -8.32 16.01 12.05
N LEU A 89 -7.85 14.78 11.84
CA LEU A 89 -8.49 13.56 12.37
C LEU A 89 -8.15 13.30 13.84
N PHE A 90 -6.92 13.54 14.25
CA PHE A 90 -6.38 13.03 15.52
C PHE A 90 -5.74 14.11 16.41
N GLY A 91 -5.71 15.37 15.95
CA GLY A 91 -5.00 16.45 16.62
C GLY A 91 -3.49 16.45 16.32
N GLU A 92 -2.85 17.57 16.61
CA GLU A 92 -1.46 17.85 16.21
C GLU A 92 -0.45 16.88 16.84
N GLN A 93 -0.59 16.61 18.12
CA GLN A 93 0.34 15.74 18.85
C GLN A 93 0.33 14.29 18.32
N GLN A 94 -0.86 13.72 18.13
CA GLN A 94 -0.98 12.36 17.60
C GLN A 94 -0.56 12.30 16.13
N ALA A 95 -0.86 13.34 15.34
CA ALA A 95 -0.41 13.42 13.94
C ALA A 95 1.11 13.42 13.83
N ALA A 96 1.80 14.25 14.64
CA ALA A 96 3.25 14.29 14.67
C ALA A 96 3.88 12.94 15.09
N TRP A 97 3.29 12.28 16.10
CA TRP A 97 3.70 10.94 16.49
C TRP A 97 3.52 9.93 15.36
N LEU A 98 2.37 9.89 14.68
CA LEU A 98 2.10 8.98 13.56
C LEU A 98 3.05 9.21 12.37
N VAL A 99 3.43 10.46 12.09
CA VAL A 99 4.44 10.77 11.06
C VAL A 99 5.77 10.13 11.43
N LYS A 100 6.27 10.39 12.65
CA LYS A 100 7.55 9.82 13.14
C LYS A 100 7.52 8.28 13.12
N GLU A 101 6.43 7.67 13.57
CA GLU A 101 6.30 6.20 13.55
C GLU A 101 6.25 5.65 12.13
N SER A 102 5.69 6.39 11.16
CA SER A 102 5.70 5.97 9.76
C SER A 102 7.10 6.03 9.14
N GLU A 103 7.93 6.98 9.55
CA GLU A 103 9.34 7.07 9.18
C GLU A 103 10.16 5.97 9.86
N GLN A 104 9.94 5.77 11.15
CA GLN A 104 10.57 4.70 11.90
C GLN A 104 10.24 3.30 11.34
N ALA A 105 9.01 3.09 10.85
CA ALA A 105 8.62 1.83 10.24
C ALA A 105 9.45 1.48 8.99
N VAL A 106 9.86 2.47 8.20
CA VAL A 106 10.76 2.25 7.04
C VAL A 106 12.13 1.74 7.51
N LEU A 107 12.71 2.40 8.51
CA LEU A 107 14.02 2.04 9.06
C LEU A 107 13.99 0.65 9.72
N GLU A 108 12.92 0.36 10.48
CA GLU A 108 12.73 -0.94 11.11
C GLU A 108 12.57 -2.09 10.10
N ILE A 109 11.96 -1.83 8.94
CA ILE A 109 11.85 -2.83 7.87
C ILE A 109 13.21 -3.08 7.25
N ASP A 110 14.01 -2.04 6.99
CA ASP A 110 15.38 -2.18 6.49
C ASP A 110 16.24 -2.99 7.47
N GLU A 111 16.24 -2.60 8.75
CA GLU A 111 16.97 -3.32 9.78
C GLU A 111 16.52 -4.79 9.87
N PHE A 112 15.21 -5.05 9.85
CA PHE A 112 14.67 -6.41 9.87
C PHE A 112 15.14 -7.22 8.66
N CYS A 113 15.13 -6.63 7.46
CA CYS A 113 15.63 -7.30 6.26
C CYS A 113 17.11 -7.65 6.39
N ARG A 114 17.94 -6.74 6.91
CA ARG A 114 19.38 -6.98 7.12
C ARG A 114 19.65 -8.04 8.20
N CYS A 115 18.95 -7.97 9.32
CA CYS A 115 19.14 -8.92 10.44
C CYS A 115 18.69 -10.35 10.11
N HIS A 116 17.80 -10.49 9.13
CA HIS A 116 17.21 -11.80 8.78
C HIS A 116 17.53 -12.24 7.35
N ASP A 117 18.54 -11.64 6.71
CA ASP A 117 18.97 -11.97 5.35
C ASP A 117 17.80 -12.04 4.34
N ILE A 118 16.92 -11.03 4.37
CA ILE A 118 15.84 -10.89 3.39
C ILE A 118 16.36 -10.01 2.25
N ASP A 119 16.67 -10.63 1.11
CA ASP A 119 16.98 -9.89 -0.12
C ASP A 119 15.71 -9.38 -0.77
N ALA A 120 15.21 -8.27 -0.27
CA ALA A 120 14.04 -7.57 -0.80
C ALA A 120 14.42 -6.46 -1.78
N GLN A 121 15.66 -6.38 -2.25
CA GLN A 121 16.17 -5.28 -3.09
C GLN A 121 15.80 -3.91 -2.50
N LEU A 122 15.88 -3.79 -1.17
CA LEU A 122 15.50 -2.58 -0.46
C LEU A 122 16.55 -1.50 -0.68
N SER A 123 16.09 -0.30 -1.05
CA SER A 123 16.95 0.88 -1.27
C SER A 123 16.45 2.05 -0.43
N LEU A 124 17.26 2.47 0.56
CA LEU A 124 17.02 3.65 1.42
C LEU A 124 17.48 4.96 0.75
N LYS A 125 17.23 5.13 -0.55
CA LYS A 125 17.58 6.35 -1.27
C LYS A 125 16.49 7.41 -1.27
N GLY A 126 15.44 7.19 -0.49
CA GLY A 126 14.38 8.15 -0.29
C GLY A 126 13.31 8.15 -1.39
N VAL A 127 12.54 9.22 -1.37
CA VAL A 127 11.45 9.48 -2.33
C VAL A 127 11.50 10.91 -2.80
N TYR A 128 11.25 11.11 -4.10
CA TYR A 128 11.00 12.42 -4.69
C TYR A 128 9.49 12.59 -4.88
N TYR A 129 8.98 13.74 -4.42
CA TYR A 129 7.61 14.19 -4.68
C TYR A 129 7.67 15.39 -5.60
N THR A 130 7.11 15.29 -6.81
CA THR A 130 7.38 16.21 -7.90
C THR A 130 6.12 16.87 -8.46
N ALA A 131 6.25 18.11 -8.92
CA ALA A 131 5.29 18.79 -9.76
C ALA A 131 5.70 18.65 -11.23
N THR A 132 4.77 18.20 -12.08
CA THR A 132 5.02 17.93 -13.50
C THR A 132 4.33 18.94 -14.43
N ASN A 133 3.63 19.93 -13.86
CA ASN A 133 3.07 21.11 -14.54
C ASN A 133 2.95 22.28 -13.55
N GLN A 134 2.70 23.48 -14.07
CA GLN A 134 2.64 24.71 -13.25
C GLN A 134 1.51 24.71 -12.22
N ALA A 135 0.39 24.04 -12.50
CA ALA A 135 -0.73 23.95 -11.56
C ALA A 135 -0.41 23.11 -10.31
N GLN A 136 0.66 22.32 -10.34
CA GLN A 136 1.14 21.51 -9.22
C GLN A 136 2.26 22.18 -8.43
N ALA A 137 2.98 23.14 -9.03
CA ALA A 137 4.10 23.85 -8.40
C ALA A 137 3.64 24.61 -7.14
N GLY A 138 4.48 24.63 -6.10
CA GLY A 138 4.17 25.25 -4.81
C GLY A 138 3.23 24.44 -3.91
N GLY A 139 2.55 23.40 -4.42
CA GLY A 139 1.52 22.67 -3.65
C GLY A 139 2.04 21.86 -2.46
N MET A 140 3.33 21.56 -2.40
CA MET A 140 3.93 20.83 -1.29
C MET A 140 4.49 21.75 -0.19
N GLN A 141 4.84 22.99 -0.53
CA GLN A 141 5.51 23.92 0.41
C GLN A 141 4.73 24.13 1.72
N PRO A 142 3.39 24.36 1.70
CA PRO A 142 2.64 24.57 2.95
C PRO A 142 2.72 23.38 3.92
N VAL A 143 2.76 22.15 3.39
CA VAL A 143 2.91 20.94 4.20
C VAL A 143 4.31 20.88 4.81
N VAL A 144 5.34 21.19 4.05
CA VAL A 144 6.73 21.25 4.51
C VAL A 144 6.91 22.30 5.61
N ASP A 145 6.32 23.48 5.43
CA ASP A 145 6.38 24.57 6.42
C ASP A 145 5.73 24.15 7.73
N GLU A 146 4.59 23.49 7.69
CA GLU A 146 3.91 23.02 8.89
C GLU A 146 4.69 21.91 9.62
N LEU A 147 5.25 20.95 8.89
CA LEU A 147 6.12 19.92 9.44
C LEU A 147 7.40 20.52 10.06
N THR A 148 7.97 21.56 9.43
CA THR A 148 9.14 22.28 9.93
C THR A 148 8.84 23.01 11.23
N ARG A 149 7.70 23.68 11.32
CA ARG A 149 7.23 24.35 12.55
C ARG A 149 7.17 23.40 13.75
N LEU A 150 6.86 22.12 13.50
CA LEU A 150 6.73 21.09 14.52
C LEU A 150 8.00 20.28 14.79
N GLY A 151 9.08 20.54 14.04
CA GLY A 151 10.33 19.78 14.16
C GLY A 151 10.20 18.30 13.74
N VAL A 152 9.30 18.01 12.80
CA VAL A 152 9.07 16.66 12.24
C VAL A 152 9.22 16.63 10.73
N ASN A 153 9.87 17.62 10.13
CA ASN A 153 10.09 17.72 8.70
C ASN A 153 11.28 16.86 8.28
N SER A 154 11.06 15.98 7.29
CA SER A 154 12.10 15.20 6.63
C SER A 154 12.26 15.58 5.14
N TRP A 155 11.59 16.64 4.68
CA TRP A 155 11.57 17.07 3.29
C TRP A 155 12.49 18.26 3.06
N ARG A 156 13.21 18.23 1.95
CA ARG A 156 13.95 19.40 1.42
C ARG A 156 13.58 19.65 -0.03
N GLN A 157 13.56 20.89 -0.44
CA GLN A 157 13.40 21.25 -1.84
C GLN A 157 14.65 20.86 -2.64
N CYS A 158 14.49 20.44 -3.87
CA CYS A 158 15.53 20.03 -4.79
C CYS A 158 15.74 21.06 -5.89
N SER A 159 16.98 21.18 -6.39
CA SER A 159 17.26 21.92 -7.62
C SER A 159 16.74 21.16 -8.84
N THR A 160 16.58 21.86 -9.95
CA THR A 160 16.15 21.26 -11.24
C THR A 160 17.16 20.20 -11.71
N ASP A 161 18.46 20.48 -11.56
CA ASP A 161 19.54 19.55 -11.95
C ASP A 161 19.47 18.27 -11.10
N GLU A 162 19.29 18.42 -9.77
CA GLU A 162 19.11 17.29 -8.88
C GLU A 162 17.89 16.44 -9.25
N LEU A 163 16.76 17.07 -9.60
CA LEU A 163 15.56 16.37 -10.02
C LEU A 163 15.82 15.57 -11.30
N LEU A 164 16.46 16.18 -12.31
CA LEU A 164 16.77 15.48 -13.56
C LEU A 164 17.67 14.26 -13.32
N GLU A 165 18.74 14.43 -12.53
CA GLU A 165 19.70 13.38 -12.22
C GLU A 165 19.12 12.21 -11.42
N ASN A 166 18.13 12.47 -10.58
CA ASN A 166 17.60 11.46 -9.67
C ASN A 166 16.21 10.96 -10.03
N THR A 167 15.54 11.58 -10.98
CA THR A 167 14.20 11.17 -11.42
C THR A 167 14.13 10.79 -12.89
N GLY A 168 15.18 11.08 -13.67
CA GLY A 168 15.28 10.77 -15.10
C GLY A 168 14.23 11.43 -15.97
N SER A 169 13.55 12.46 -15.46
CA SER A 169 12.45 13.14 -16.17
C SER A 169 12.61 14.65 -16.18
N GLU A 170 12.74 15.21 -17.36
CA GLU A 170 12.74 16.67 -17.61
C GLU A 170 11.36 17.31 -17.33
N ARG A 171 10.32 16.51 -17.10
CA ARG A 171 8.97 16.97 -16.78
C ARG A 171 8.79 17.34 -15.30
N ASN A 172 9.74 16.99 -14.44
CA ASN A 172 9.72 17.37 -13.04
C ASN A 172 10.21 18.82 -12.89
N LEU A 173 9.29 19.77 -12.82
CA LEU A 173 9.56 21.22 -12.76
C LEU A 173 9.99 21.66 -11.37
N GLU A 174 9.45 21.06 -10.35
CA GLU A 174 9.70 21.29 -8.93
C GLU A 174 9.66 19.95 -8.20
N GLY A 175 10.38 19.83 -7.11
CA GLY A 175 10.29 18.63 -6.30
C GLY A 175 10.95 18.78 -4.94
N PHE A 176 10.53 17.87 -4.07
CA PHE A 176 11.02 17.71 -2.72
C PHE A 176 11.54 16.29 -2.54
N HIS A 177 12.63 16.15 -1.82
CA HIS A 177 13.21 14.85 -1.47
C HIS A 177 13.09 14.59 0.04
N SER A 178 12.67 13.38 0.39
CA SER A 178 12.74 12.86 1.76
C SER A 178 13.60 11.60 1.80
N PRO A 179 14.68 11.58 2.61
CA PRO A 179 15.57 10.42 2.70
C PRO A 179 15.00 9.27 3.56
N VAL A 180 13.94 9.52 4.31
CA VAL A 180 13.34 8.54 5.25
C VAL A 180 12.26 7.67 4.61
N ALA A 181 12.31 7.52 3.31
CA ALA A 181 11.50 6.61 2.52
C ALA A 181 12.40 5.63 1.76
N ALA A 182 11.81 4.62 1.14
CA ALA A 182 12.59 3.60 0.44
C ALA A 182 11.85 3.05 -0.78
N SER A 183 12.54 2.26 -1.57
CA SER A 183 11.95 1.35 -2.53
C SER A 183 12.26 -0.10 -2.15
N VAL A 184 11.40 -1.04 -2.56
CA VAL A 184 11.54 -2.46 -2.24
C VAL A 184 10.94 -3.33 -3.34
N GLN A 185 11.48 -4.53 -3.55
CA GLN A 185 10.77 -5.57 -4.29
C GLN A 185 9.71 -6.18 -3.34
N PRO A 186 8.43 -5.84 -3.53
CA PRO A 186 7.44 -6.07 -2.47
C PRO A 186 7.10 -7.55 -2.27
N ALA A 187 7.20 -8.36 -3.32
CA ALA A 187 6.94 -9.79 -3.19
C ALA A 187 8.09 -10.52 -2.50
N GLN A 188 9.35 -10.15 -2.77
CA GLN A 188 10.50 -10.70 -2.03
C GLN A 188 10.42 -10.33 -0.55
N LEU A 189 10.02 -9.09 -0.21
CA LEU A 189 9.76 -8.74 1.18
C LEU A 189 8.68 -9.64 1.80
N ALA A 190 7.52 -9.81 1.13
CA ALA A 190 6.44 -10.63 1.67
C ALA A 190 6.85 -12.09 1.86
N ARG A 191 7.57 -12.67 0.88
CA ARG A 191 8.07 -14.05 0.96
C ARG A 191 9.16 -14.21 2.03
N GLY A 192 10.03 -13.20 2.16
CA GLY A 192 11.01 -13.14 3.25
C GLY A 192 10.35 -13.11 4.63
N LEU A 193 9.33 -12.28 4.84
CA LEU A 193 8.57 -12.25 6.08
C LEU A 193 7.89 -13.60 6.37
N ARG A 194 7.34 -14.25 5.34
CA ARG A 194 6.78 -15.60 5.48
C ARG A 194 7.84 -16.59 5.96
N ARG A 195 9.01 -16.60 5.35
CA ARG A 195 10.14 -17.47 5.75
C ARG A 195 10.47 -17.25 7.22
N ILE A 196 10.68 -16.01 7.63
CA ILE A 196 11.03 -15.69 9.01
C ILE A 196 9.92 -16.07 10.00
N ALA A 197 8.65 -15.86 9.64
CA ALA A 197 7.55 -16.32 10.50
C ALA A 197 7.57 -17.83 10.71
N LEU A 198 7.83 -18.62 9.66
CA LEU A 198 8.00 -20.08 9.75
C LEU A 198 9.22 -20.46 10.61
N ASP A 199 10.37 -19.82 10.38
CA ASP A 199 11.61 -20.06 11.13
C ASP A 199 11.44 -19.74 12.63
N MET A 200 10.58 -18.77 12.96
CA MET A 200 10.18 -18.45 14.34
C MET A 200 9.14 -19.43 14.92
N GLY A 201 8.67 -20.42 14.16
CA GLY A 201 7.69 -21.41 14.60
C GLY A 201 6.24 -20.95 14.52
N VAL A 202 5.92 -19.98 13.65
CA VAL A 202 4.53 -19.68 13.26
C VAL A 202 4.05 -20.78 12.30
N GLU A 203 2.89 -21.36 12.55
CA GLU A 203 2.28 -22.31 11.62
C GLU A 203 1.61 -21.55 10.47
N ILE A 204 2.00 -21.85 9.24
CA ILE A 204 1.42 -21.18 8.04
C ILE A 204 0.82 -22.24 7.12
N TYR A 205 -0.45 -22.05 6.76
CA TYR A 205 -1.16 -22.91 5.81
C TYR A 205 -1.58 -22.07 4.59
N GLU A 206 -0.89 -22.27 3.48
CA GLU A 206 -1.21 -21.67 2.18
C GLU A 206 -2.30 -22.48 1.46
N ASN A 207 -2.97 -21.90 0.45
CA ASN A 207 -4.10 -22.52 -0.25
C ASN A 207 -5.23 -22.98 0.70
N THR A 208 -5.42 -22.23 1.78
CA THR A 208 -6.39 -22.51 2.85
C THR A 208 -7.30 -21.30 3.05
N PRO A 209 -8.33 -21.10 2.19
CA PRO A 209 -9.25 -19.99 2.32
C PRO A 209 -10.17 -20.14 3.53
N MET A 210 -10.42 -19.06 4.24
CA MET A 210 -11.54 -18.98 5.16
C MET A 210 -12.85 -18.98 4.37
N VAL A 211 -13.72 -19.94 4.65
CA VAL A 211 -15.06 -20.03 4.06
C VAL A 211 -16.09 -19.33 4.95
N LYS A 212 -15.97 -19.52 6.27
CA LYS A 212 -16.92 -18.98 7.26
C LYS A 212 -16.18 -18.72 8.57
N LEU A 213 -16.59 -17.67 9.25
CA LEU A 213 -16.22 -17.38 10.64
C LEU A 213 -17.48 -17.53 11.51
N GLU A 214 -17.41 -18.39 12.51
CA GLU A 214 -18.43 -18.59 13.53
C GLU A 214 -17.95 -17.95 14.83
N TYR A 215 -18.75 -17.03 15.36
CA TYR A 215 -18.43 -16.31 16.59
C TYR A 215 -18.52 -17.24 17.81
N GLY A 216 -17.70 -17.00 18.79
CA GLY A 216 -17.66 -17.76 20.02
C GLY A 216 -16.35 -17.55 20.77
N GLN A 217 -16.22 -18.18 21.93
CA GLN A 217 -14.99 -18.23 22.72
C GLN A 217 -14.70 -19.70 23.11
N PRO A 218 -13.86 -20.41 22.31
CA PRO A 218 -13.11 -19.98 21.13
C PRO A 218 -14.00 -19.72 19.90
N ALA A 219 -13.52 -18.87 19.00
CA ALA A 219 -14.10 -18.69 17.68
C ALA A 219 -13.75 -19.87 16.77
N LYS A 220 -14.61 -20.16 15.77
CA LYS A 220 -14.38 -21.25 14.81
C LYS A 220 -14.28 -20.69 13.40
N VAL A 221 -13.19 -21.00 12.72
CA VAL A 221 -12.99 -20.71 11.29
C VAL A 221 -13.12 -21.99 10.49
N VAL A 222 -14.02 -21.97 9.51
CA VAL A 222 -14.27 -23.09 8.60
C VAL A 222 -13.44 -22.88 7.34
N THR A 223 -12.67 -23.88 6.94
CA THR A 223 -11.96 -23.96 5.66
C THR A 223 -12.57 -25.07 4.79
N PRO A 224 -12.20 -25.24 3.52
CA PRO A 224 -12.76 -26.31 2.69
C PRO A 224 -12.50 -27.72 3.19
N LYS A 225 -11.44 -27.95 3.98
CA LYS A 225 -10.99 -29.30 4.37
C LYS A 225 -10.89 -29.51 5.89
N ALA A 226 -10.94 -28.44 6.67
CA ALA A 226 -10.73 -28.51 8.10
C ALA A 226 -11.37 -27.32 8.84
N ASN A 227 -11.53 -27.46 10.14
CA ASN A 227 -11.97 -26.39 11.03
C ASN A 227 -10.82 -25.96 11.95
N ILE A 228 -10.80 -24.68 12.29
CA ILE A 228 -9.83 -24.12 13.23
C ILE A 228 -10.60 -23.51 14.38
N LYS A 229 -10.33 -23.96 15.61
CA LYS A 229 -10.77 -23.26 16.80
C LYS A 229 -9.66 -22.35 17.29
N ALA A 230 -9.97 -21.08 17.52
CA ALA A 230 -9.00 -20.07 17.92
C ALA A 230 -9.51 -19.26 19.11
N SER A 231 -8.65 -19.10 20.12
CA SER A 231 -8.99 -18.21 21.24
C SER A 231 -9.16 -16.77 20.77
N GLN A 232 -8.32 -16.34 19.82
CA GLN A 232 -8.34 -15.02 19.22
C GLN A 232 -8.17 -15.13 17.69
N VAL A 233 -8.84 -14.25 16.95
CA VAL A 233 -8.76 -14.20 15.46
C VAL A 233 -8.37 -12.80 15.00
N VAL A 234 -7.44 -12.71 14.07
CA VAL A 234 -7.05 -11.48 13.40
C VAL A 234 -7.42 -11.57 11.92
N LEU A 235 -8.23 -10.65 11.43
CA LEU A 235 -8.63 -10.55 10.03
C LEU A 235 -7.77 -9.51 9.32
N ALA A 236 -6.83 -9.96 8.48
CA ALA A 236 -5.90 -9.13 7.70
C ALA A 236 -6.15 -9.30 6.19
N LEU A 237 -7.40 -9.14 5.78
CA LEU A 237 -7.92 -9.52 4.46
C LEU A 237 -7.87 -8.39 3.42
N ASN A 238 -7.40 -7.18 3.78
CA ASN A 238 -7.36 -6.03 2.87
C ASN A 238 -8.74 -5.79 2.19
N ALA A 239 -8.80 -5.57 0.89
CA ALA A 239 -10.03 -5.32 0.14
C ALA A 239 -11.07 -6.47 0.24
N TRP A 240 -10.65 -7.71 0.50
CA TRP A 240 -11.57 -8.84 0.66
C TRP A 240 -12.41 -8.79 1.93
N MET A 241 -12.06 -7.91 2.90
CA MET A 241 -12.91 -7.67 4.09
C MET A 241 -14.34 -7.33 3.71
N VAL A 242 -14.55 -6.53 2.67
CA VAL A 242 -15.92 -6.07 2.29
C VAL A 242 -16.73 -7.12 1.54
N GLU A 243 -16.08 -8.15 1.00
CA GLU A 243 -16.76 -9.30 0.41
C GLU A 243 -17.23 -10.27 1.50
N GLN A 244 -16.42 -10.46 2.54
CA GLN A 244 -16.70 -11.39 3.64
C GLN A 244 -17.62 -10.78 4.70
N PHE A 245 -17.48 -9.47 4.99
CA PHE A 245 -18.17 -8.80 6.10
C PHE A 245 -18.98 -7.60 5.61
N LYS A 246 -20.31 -7.75 5.59
CA LYS A 246 -21.24 -6.76 5.02
C LYS A 246 -21.19 -5.38 5.70
N GLN A 247 -20.88 -5.31 6.99
CA GLN A 247 -20.79 -4.07 7.77
C GLN A 247 -19.68 -3.13 7.25
N PHE A 248 -18.68 -3.66 6.56
CA PHE A 248 -17.60 -2.85 5.98
C PHE A 248 -17.83 -2.42 4.53
N ARG A 249 -18.95 -2.78 3.91
CA ARG A 249 -19.17 -2.48 2.48
C ARG A 249 -19.04 -1.03 2.10
N ASN A 250 -19.31 -0.12 3.03
CA ASN A 250 -19.25 1.32 2.82
C ASN A 250 -18.00 1.96 3.43
N SER A 251 -17.12 1.20 4.07
CA SER A 251 -15.91 1.76 4.71
C SER A 251 -14.75 1.97 3.73
N ILE A 252 -14.76 1.27 2.60
CA ILE A 252 -13.74 1.40 1.55
C ILE A 252 -14.36 1.42 0.15
N VAL A 253 -13.55 1.88 -0.80
CA VAL A 253 -13.77 1.70 -2.24
C VAL A 253 -12.60 0.90 -2.81
N VAL A 254 -12.91 -0.17 -3.54
CA VAL A 254 -11.88 -0.98 -4.22
C VAL A 254 -11.51 -0.33 -5.54
N VAL A 255 -10.22 0.01 -5.67
CA VAL A 255 -9.68 0.80 -6.78
C VAL A 255 -8.47 0.10 -7.38
N SER A 256 -8.33 0.12 -8.71
CA SER A 256 -7.14 -0.41 -9.37
C SER A 256 -5.93 0.51 -9.21
N SER A 257 -4.78 -0.11 -9.10
CA SER A 257 -3.47 0.47 -9.37
C SER A 257 -2.85 -0.35 -10.49
N ASP A 258 -2.54 0.30 -11.60
CA ASP A 258 -2.12 -0.34 -12.85
C ASP A 258 -0.66 -0.04 -13.11
N MET A 259 0.11 -1.05 -13.46
CA MET A 259 1.56 -0.97 -13.59
C MET A 259 2.05 -1.62 -14.86
N VAL A 260 3.12 -1.04 -15.38
CA VAL A 260 3.96 -1.60 -16.46
C VAL A 260 5.41 -1.59 -16.01
N ILE A 261 6.21 -2.49 -16.56
CA ILE A 261 7.66 -2.51 -16.36
C ILE A 261 8.33 -2.75 -17.71
N THR A 262 9.42 -2.04 -17.97
CA THR A 262 10.19 -2.18 -19.21
C THR A 262 11.00 -3.47 -19.23
N LYS A 263 11.50 -3.88 -20.39
CA LYS A 263 12.69 -4.71 -20.46
C LYS A 263 13.89 -3.98 -19.83
N PRO A 264 14.98 -4.68 -19.48
CA PRO A 264 16.20 -4.00 -19.04
C PRO A 264 16.63 -2.97 -20.08
N LEU A 265 16.88 -1.73 -19.62
CA LEU A 265 17.19 -0.58 -20.48
C LEU A 265 18.68 -0.42 -20.73
N GLY A 266 19.54 -1.12 -19.95
CA GLY A 266 20.99 -1.03 -20.06
C GLY A 266 21.48 0.41 -19.91
N CYS A 267 22.42 0.83 -20.74
CA CYS A 267 22.98 2.18 -20.72
C CYS A 267 21.96 3.29 -21.07
N ALA A 268 20.83 2.98 -21.68
CA ALA A 268 19.81 3.98 -21.97
C ALA A 268 19.21 4.60 -20.70
N LEU A 269 19.14 3.85 -19.60
CA LEU A 269 18.68 4.37 -18.31
C LEU A 269 19.67 5.38 -17.75
N GLU A 270 20.95 5.08 -17.76
CA GLU A 270 22.01 6.01 -17.31
C GLU A 270 22.09 7.25 -18.21
N GLN A 271 22.01 7.08 -19.53
CA GLN A 271 22.01 8.18 -20.50
C GLN A 271 20.77 9.08 -20.39
N SER A 272 19.66 8.57 -19.83
CA SER A 272 18.48 9.39 -19.54
C SER A 272 18.69 10.34 -18.34
N GLY A 273 19.80 10.20 -17.60
CA GLY A 273 20.11 10.97 -16.39
C GLY A 273 19.67 10.28 -15.09
N TRP A 274 19.21 9.02 -15.16
CA TRP A 274 18.78 8.29 -13.97
C TRP A 274 19.98 7.74 -13.19
N LYS A 275 20.14 8.16 -11.94
CA LYS A 275 21.29 7.77 -11.10
C LYS A 275 20.94 6.90 -9.90
N THR A 276 19.68 6.69 -9.55
CA THR A 276 19.34 6.18 -8.21
C THR A 276 18.26 5.11 -8.18
N GLY A 277 18.21 4.34 -7.12
CA GLY A 277 17.10 3.46 -6.72
C GLY A 277 16.04 4.18 -5.88
N SER A 278 15.79 5.47 -6.09
CA SER A 278 14.75 6.23 -5.41
C SER A 278 13.38 5.96 -6.00
N SER A 279 12.32 6.11 -5.19
CA SER A 279 10.95 6.19 -5.70
C SER A 279 10.61 7.63 -6.07
N VAL A 280 9.81 7.81 -7.11
CA VAL A 280 9.31 9.12 -7.52
C VAL A 280 7.79 9.09 -7.61
N LEU A 281 7.13 10.12 -7.07
CA LEU A 281 5.70 10.31 -7.16
C LEU A 281 5.39 11.72 -7.67
N ASP A 282 4.42 11.85 -8.57
CA ASP A 282 3.93 13.16 -8.98
C ASP A 282 2.81 13.67 -8.05
N SER A 283 2.52 14.97 -8.15
CA SER A 283 1.51 15.67 -7.33
C SER A 283 0.07 15.51 -7.81
N ARG A 284 -0.23 14.55 -8.67
CA ARG A 284 -1.60 14.26 -9.12
C ARG A 284 -2.43 13.59 -8.05
N ILE A 285 -3.73 13.77 -8.13
CA ILE A 285 -4.67 13.00 -7.29
C ILE A 285 -4.57 11.50 -7.63
N PHE A 286 -4.59 11.18 -8.93
CA PHE A 286 -4.32 9.83 -9.42
C PHE A 286 -2.85 9.72 -9.85
N VAL A 287 -2.01 9.67 -8.84
CA VAL A 287 -0.55 9.75 -8.91
C VAL A 287 0.05 8.81 -9.94
N HIS A 288 1.03 9.32 -10.69
CA HIS A 288 2.05 8.46 -11.28
C HIS A 288 3.14 8.23 -10.23
N TYR A 289 3.59 6.99 -10.17
CA TYR A 289 4.73 6.61 -9.33
C TYR A 289 5.63 5.69 -10.13
N TYR A 290 6.92 5.86 -9.97
CA TYR A 290 7.88 5.09 -10.72
C TYR A 290 9.18 4.89 -9.95
N ARG A 291 9.90 3.86 -10.32
CA ARG A 291 11.22 3.54 -9.81
C ARG A 291 11.94 2.58 -10.76
N ASP A 292 13.24 2.53 -10.65
CA ASP A 292 14.07 1.52 -11.31
C ASP A 292 14.17 0.22 -10.48
N THR A 293 14.79 -0.76 -11.10
CA THR A 293 15.16 -2.04 -10.48
C THR A 293 16.67 -2.28 -10.62
N PRO A 294 17.27 -3.11 -9.76
CA PRO A 294 18.70 -3.40 -9.86
C PRO A 294 19.16 -3.98 -11.21
N ASP A 295 18.26 -4.65 -11.95
CA ASP A 295 18.53 -5.17 -13.30
C ASP A 295 18.26 -4.14 -14.42
N GLY A 296 18.12 -2.86 -14.07
CA GLY A 296 18.05 -1.75 -15.03
C GLY A 296 16.70 -1.62 -15.75
N ARG A 297 15.61 -2.04 -15.16
CA ARG A 297 14.24 -1.81 -15.66
C ARG A 297 13.66 -0.55 -15.03
N LEU A 298 12.66 0.01 -15.69
CA LEU A 298 11.86 1.11 -15.15
C LEU A 298 10.40 0.66 -15.01
N MET A 299 9.89 0.70 -13.78
CA MET A 299 8.49 0.45 -13.47
C MET A 299 7.73 1.77 -13.39
N LEU A 300 6.60 1.88 -14.09
CA LEU A 300 5.65 2.98 -13.98
C LEU A 300 4.30 2.45 -13.52
N GLY A 301 3.76 3.06 -12.49
CA GLY A 301 2.41 2.80 -12.01
C GLY A 301 1.51 4.04 -12.03
N LYS A 302 0.20 3.81 -12.13
CA LYS A 302 -0.82 4.85 -12.02
C LYS A 302 -2.00 4.35 -11.21
N GLY A 303 -2.36 5.10 -10.17
CA GLY A 303 -3.52 4.81 -9.34
C GLY A 303 -4.83 5.35 -9.93
N GLY A 304 -5.96 4.86 -9.42
CA GLY A 304 -7.29 5.44 -9.68
C GLY A 304 -7.85 5.22 -11.08
N ASN A 305 -7.38 4.21 -11.81
CA ASN A 305 -7.86 3.99 -13.17
C ASN A 305 -9.25 3.34 -13.23
N GLN A 306 -9.52 2.40 -12.35
CA GLN A 306 -10.80 1.70 -12.33
C GLN A 306 -11.33 1.58 -10.89
N PHE A 307 -12.63 1.76 -10.73
CA PHE A 307 -13.35 1.57 -9.47
C PHE A 307 -14.25 0.35 -9.60
N SER A 308 -14.15 -0.58 -8.66
CA SER A 308 -14.95 -1.80 -8.70
C SER A 308 -16.39 -1.53 -8.28
N PHE A 309 -17.33 -1.91 -9.14
CA PHE A 309 -18.74 -1.91 -8.77
C PHE A 309 -18.99 -2.94 -7.67
N ASN A 310 -19.67 -2.55 -6.62
CA ASN A 310 -19.95 -3.38 -5.45
C ASN A 310 -18.70 -3.95 -4.76
N ASN A 311 -17.55 -3.27 -4.92
CA ASN A 311 -16.26 -3.65 -4.32
C ASN A 311 -15.79 -5.09 -4.63
N ARG A 312 -16.16 -5.66 -5.78
CA ARG A 312 -15.66 -6.97 -6.20
C ARG A 312 -14.17 -6.92 -6.51
N VAL A 313 -13.39 -7.77 -5.88
CA VAL A 313 -11.92 -7.77 -6.01
C VAL A 313 -11.44 -8.70 -7.12
N ASP A 314 -12.13 -9.78 -7.38
CA ASP A 314 -11.68 -10.96 -8.13
C ASP A 314 -11.64 -10.79 -9.65
N THR A 315 -12.54 -9.99 -10.23
CA THR A 315 -12.72 -9.96 -11.70
C THR A 315 -11.75 -9.04 -12.41
N MET A 316 -11.19 -8.04 -11.73
CA MET A 316 -10.36 -6.99 -12.34
C MET A 316 -8.89 -7.06 -11.96
N PHE A 317 -8.59 -7.61 -10.78
CA PHE A 317 -7.25 -7.64 -10.19
C PHE A 317 -6.57 -8.99 -10.46
N GLY A 318 -5.23 -8.97 -10.54
CA GLY A 318 -4.45 -10.17 -10.89
C GLY A 318 -4.55 -10.53 -12.38
N LYS A 319 -4.62 -9.51 -13.24
CA LYS A 319 -4.64 -9.61 -14.70
C LYS A 319 -3.66 -8.59 -15.30
N PRO A 320 -3.29 -8.74 -16.58
CA PRO A 320 -2.65 -7.66 -17.33
C PRO A 320 -3.52 -6.40 -17.24
N THR A 321 -2.88 -5.22 -17.17
CA THR A 321 -3.67 -3.99 -17.11
C THR A 321 -4.41 -3.70 -18.42
N HIS A 322 -5.67 -3.33 -18.32
CA HIS A 322 -6.43 -2.80 -19.45
C HIS A 322 -6.03 -1.37 -19.85
N TYR A 323 -5.21 -0.71 -19.01
CA TYR A 323 -4.76 0.68 -19.20
C TYR A 323 -3.34 0.79 -19.77
N GLN A 324 -2.82 -0.25 -20.41
CA GLN A 324 -1.47 -0.25 -20.96
C GLN A 324 -1.24 0.90 -21.96
N SER A 325 -2.23 1.23 -22.80
CA SER A 325 -2.15 2.37 -23.73
C SER A 325 -2.09 3.73 -23.00
N LEU A 326 -2.81 3.87 -21.88
CA LEU A 326 -2.73 5.06 -21.04
C LEU A 326 -1.36 5.18 -20.38
N LEU A 327 -0.85 4.08 -19.83
CA LEU A 327 0.48 4.03 -19.22
C LEU A 327 1.58 4.26 -20.24
N ARG A 328 1.43 3.77 -21.48
CA ARG A 328 2.34 4.09 -22.60
C ARG A 328 2.42 5.60 -22.86
N LYS A 329 1.27 6.25 -22.99
CA LYS A 329 1.21 7.72 -23.17
C LYS A 329 1.86 8.46 -22.00
N SER A 330 1.58 8.02 -20.76
CA SER A 330 2.21 8.60 -19.57
C SER A 330 3.72 8.38 -19.54
N PHE A 331 4.19 7.18 -19.89
CA PHE A 331 5.61 6.83 -19.95
C PHE A 331 6.34 7.70 -20.99
N ASP A 332 5.83 7.76 -22.21
CA ASP A 332 6.45 8.53 -23.29
C ASP A 332 6.44 10.05 -23.01
N LYS A 333 5.45 10.54 -22.24
CA LYS A 333 5.41 11.94 -21.78
C LYS A 333 6.42 12.21 -20.65
N LEU A 334 6.50 11.31 -19.66
CA LEU A 334 7.41 11.46 -18.52
C LEU A 334 8.88 11.25 -18.92
N PHE A 335 9.14 10.33 -19.85
CA PHE A 335 10.49 9.91 -20.24
C PHE A 335 10.71 10.06 -21.74
N PRO A 336 10.80 11.29 -22.28
CA PRO A 336 10.99 11.50 -23.73
C PRO A 336 12.24 10.81 -24.29
N ARG A 337 13.33 10.74 -23.50
CA ARG A 337 14.58 10.07 -23.88
C ARG A 337 14.48 8.55 -23.93
N LEU A 338 13.49 7.98 -23.27
CA LEU A 338 13.20 6.53 -23.26
C LEU A 338 11.93 6.18 -24.06
N LYS A 339 11.41 7.12 -24.86
CA LYS A 339 10.22 6.93 -25.67
C LYS A 339 10.37 5.71 -26.58
N GLY A 340 9.34 4.87 -26.62
CA GLY A 340 9.32 3.66 -27.43
C GLY A 340 9.99 2.44 -26.76
N SER A 341 10.56 2.55 -25.57
CA SER A 341 11.10 1.40 -24.82
C SER A 341 10.02 0.32 -24.65
N GLU A 342 10.38 -0.95 -24.87
CA GLU A 342 9.42 -2.05 -24.77
C GLU A 342 9.01 -2.34 -23.33
N PHE A 343 7.72 -2.54 -23.11
CA PHE A 343 7.21 -3.09 -21.86
C PHE A 343 7.31 -4.62 -21.89
N ASP A 344 7.95 -5.17 -20.87
CA ASP A 344 8.10 -6.61 -20.67
C ASP A 344 6.86 -7.21 -20.01
N TYR A 345 6.28 -6.47 -19.06
CA TYR A 345 5.16 -6.97 -18.28
C TYR A 345 4.19 -5.85 -17.86
N SER A 346 2.94 -6.25 -17.62
CA SER A 346 1.93 -5.35 -17.05
C SER A 346 1.02 -6.11 -16.09
N TRP A 347 0.56 -5.44 -15.04
CA TRP A 347 -0.37 -6.03 -14.08
C TRP A 347 -1.25 -4.98 -13.42
N THR A 348 -2.31 -5.45 -12.78
CA THR A 348 -3.22 -4.65 -11.98
C THR A 348 -3.21 -5.13 -10.54
N GLY A 349 -3.03 -4.21 -9.59
CA GLY A 349 -3.18 -4.44 -8.16
C GLY A 349 -4.48 -3.85 -7.64
N GLY A 350 -5.07 -4.49 -6.63
CA GLY A 350 -6.23 -3.95 -5.91
C GLY A 350 -5.81 -3.12 -4.71
N SER A 351 -6.46 -1.97 -4.51
CA SER A 351 -6.28 -1.10 -3.34
C SER A 351 -7.61 -0.88 -2.63
N ASP A 352 -7.58 -0.94 -1.32
CA ASP A 352 -8.68 -0.75 -0.37
C ASP A 352 -8.74 0.70 0.12
N ARG A 353 -9.20 1.63 -0.71
CA ARG A 353 -9.23 3.05 -0.32
C ARG A 353 -10.29 3.34 0.73
N SER A 354 -9.87 3.73 1.93
CA SER A 354 -10.74 4.27 2.98
C SER A 354 -11.16 5.73 2.67
N ALA A 355 -12.20 6.20 3.34
CA ALA A 355 -12.70 7.57 3.16
C ALA A 355 -11.68 8.64 3.59
N THR A 356 -10.80 8.32 4.51
CA THR A 356 -9.77 9.24 5.04
C THR A 356 -8.41 9.08 4.37
N GLY A 357 -8.19 7.99 3.62
CA GLY A 357 -6.88 7.64 3.07
C GLY A 357 -5.96 6.91 4.06
N PHE A 358 -6.41 6.61 5.29
CA PHE A 358 -5.66 5.91 6.33
C PHE A 358 -6.28 4.55 6.67
N PRO A 359 -5.47 3.58 7.12
CA PRO A 359 -5.97 2.31 7.62
C PRO A 359 -6.74 2.50 8.93
N PHE A 360 -7.53 1.52 9.26
CA PHE A 360 -8.25 1.46 10.53
C PHE A 360 -8.28 0.04 11.06
N PHE A 361 -8.28 -0.06 12.38
CA PHE A 361 -8.23 -1.30 13.13
C PHE A 361 -9.34 -1.31 14.17
N GLY A 362 -9.79 -2.49 14.60
CA GLY A 362 -10.85 -2.58 15.59
C GLY A 362 -11.24 -4.01 15.94
N LEU A 363 -12.30 -4.11 16.72
CA LEU A 363 -12.98 -5.37 17.07
C LEU A 363 -14.18 -5.60 16.14
N LEU A 364 -14.34 -6.82 15.66
CA LEU A 364 -15.44 -7.19 14.78
C LEU A 364 -16.72 -7.36 15.60
N ASP A 365 -17.78 -6.61 15.27
CA ASP A 365 -19.12 -6.73 15.88
C ASP A 365 -19.10 -6.79 17.42
N ASN A 366 -18.20 -6.03 18.04
CA ASN A 366 -17.96 -6.04 19.51
C ASN A 366 -17.55 -7.42 20.07
N GLN A 367 -17.07 -8.34 19.22
CA GLN A 367 -16.48 -9.59 19.70
C GLN A 367 -15.12 -9.30 20.32
N ALA A 368 -14.95 -9.59 21.61
CA ALA A 368 -13.74 -9.27 22.35
C ALA A 368 -12.48 -10.02 21.86
N ASN A 369 -12.65 -11.02 21.01
CA ASN A 369 -11.56 -11.90 20.53
C ASN A 369 -11.38 -11.91 19.01
N ILE A 370 -12.06 -11.01 18.25
CA ILE A 370 -11.93 -10.96 16.80
C ILE A 370 -11.50 -9.56 16.37
N PHE A 371 -10.29 -9.44 15.91
CA PHE A 371 -9.63 -8.18 15.53
C PHE A 371 -9.56 -8.04 14.01
N TYR A 372 -9.51 -6.83 13.51
CA TYR A 372 -9.31 -6.58 12.09
C TYR A 372 -8.44 -5.35 11.81
N GLY A 373 -7.82 -5.31 10.63
CA GLY A 373 -7.08 -4.15 10.14
C GLY A 373 -7.01 -4.13 8.61
N PHE A 374 -7.42 -3.00 7.99
CA PHE A 374 -7.36 -2.78 6.54
C PHE A 374 -7.59 -1.31 6.19
N GLY A 375 -7.70 -0.95 4.88
CA GLY A 375 -7.97 0.41 4.45
C GLY A 375 -6.71 1.23 4.20
N TYR A 376 -5.59 0.60 3.84
CA TYR A 376 -4.28 1.26 3.66
C TYR A 376 -4.22 2.24 2.47
N SER A 377 -5.23 2.25 1.62
CA SER A 377 -5.39 3.26 0.56
C SER A 377 -4.23 3.34 -0.44
N GLY A 378 -3.59 2.17 -0.72
CA GLY A 378 -2.44 2.07 -1.61
C GLY A 378 -1.15 2.67 -1.04
N ASN A 379 -1.08 2.86 0.27
CA ASN A 379 0.11 3.30 1.00
C ASN A 379 0.38 2.34 2.18
N GLY A 380 0.60 1.06 1.87
CA GLY A 380 0.62 0.01 2.88
C GLY A 380 1.99 -0.59 3.17
N VAL A 381 3.02 -0.41 2.33
CA VAL A 381 4.27 -1.19 2.49
C VAL A 381 4.91 -0.96 3.86
N ALA A 382 5.20 0.28 4.23
CA ALA A 382 5.74 0.60 5.56
C ALA A 382 4.65 0.55 6.64
N GLN A 383 3.44 1.03 6.34
CA GLN A 383 2.36 1.20 7.30
C GLN A 383 1.79 -0.13 7.83
N THR A 384 1.97 -1.23 7.11
CA THR A 384 1.57 -2.55 7.61
C THR A 384 2.41 -3.03 8.78
N ARG A 385 3.66 -2.53 8.91
CA ARG A 385 4.45 -2.76 10.11
C ARG A 385 3.83 -2.08 11.34
N MET A 386 3.35 -0.82 11.16
CA MET A 386 2.57 -0.15 12.21
C MET A 386 1.26 -0.90 12.50
N GLY A 387 0.60 -1.40 11.45
CA GLY A 387 -0.58 -2.27 11.58
C GLY A 387 -0.30 -3.53 12.40
N GLY A 388 0.85 -4.15 12.20
CA GLY A 388 1.33 -5.27 13.03
C GLY A 388 1.49 -4.87 14.50
N LYS A 389 2.09 -3.70 14.80
CA LYS A 389 2.21 -3.16 16.17
C LYS A 389 0.84 -2.92 16.81
N ILE A 390 -0.13 -2.37 16.06
CA ILE A 390 -1.49 -2.13 16.56
C ILE A 390 -2.19 -3.47 16.85
N LEU A 391 -2.23 -4.37 15.88
CA LEU A 391 -2.95 -5.64 16.01
C LEU A 391 -2.33 -6.55 17.07
N SER A 392 -1.01 -6.67 17.14
CA SER A 392 -0.36 -7.45 18.20
C SER A 392 -0.63 -6.88 19.58
N SER A 393 -0.60 -5.55 19.72
CA SER A 393 -0.94 -4.89 20.99
C SER A 393 -2.40 -5.12 21.40
N MET A 394 -3.34 -5.07 20.43
CA MET A 394 -4.77 -5.35 20.69
C MET A 394 -4.98 -6.81 21.11
N VAL A 395 -4.37 -7.76 20.42
CA VAL A 395 -4.44 -9.20 20.72
C VAL A 395 -3.89 -9.51 22.11
N LEU A 396 -2.81 -8.85 22.52
CA LEU A 396 -2.18 -9.01 23.83
C LEU A 396 -2.85 -8.19 24.94
N GLY A 397 -3.86 -7.39 24.61
CA GLY A 397 -4.55 -6.54 25.59
C GLY A 397 -3.67 -5.44 26.19
N LEU A 398 -2.64 -4.98 25.47
CA LEU A 398 -1.72 -3.96 25.96
C LEU A 398 -2.39 -2.58 25.92
N ASP A 399 -2.20 -1.80 26.97
CA ASP A 399 -2.58 -0.39 27.03
C ASP A 399 -1.36 0.49 26.68
N ASN A 400 -1.24 0.87 25.41
CA ASN A 400 -0.13 1.64 24.88
C ASN A 400 -0.58 2.65 23.81
N ASN A 401 0.35 3.42 23.25
CA ASN A 401 0.04 4.41 22.21
C ASN A 401 -0.60 3.80 20.96
N TRP A 402 -0.30 2.54 20.62
CA TRP A 402 -0.87 1.86 19.46
C TRP A 402 -2.35 1.56 19.65
N THR A 403 -2.74 1.00 20.80
CA THR A 403 -4.14 0.69 21.13
C THR A 403 -4.97 1.93 21.43
N ARG A 404 -4.34 3.01 21.93
CA ARG A 404 -4.98 4.31 22.16
C ARG A 404 -5.07 5.17 20.89
N SER A 405 -4.37 4.79 19.83
CA SER A 405 -4.37 5.53 18.56
C SER A 405 -5.78 5.67 17.98
N GLY A 406 -6.06 6.82 17.37
CA GLY A 406 -7.28 7.02 16.60
C GLY A 406 -7.48 6.01 15.46
N LEU A 407 -6.39 5.39 14.97
CA LEU A 407 -6.44 4.32 13.98
C LEU A 407 -7.07 3.02 14.52
N ALA A 408 -7.04 2.78 15.83
CA ALA A 408 -7.57 1.57 16.48
C ALA A 408 -9.06 1.69 16.86
N LYS A 409 -9.76 2.72 16.37
CA LYS A 409 -11.17 3.00 16.70
C LYS A 409 -12.18 2.58 15.62
N GLY A 410 -11.73 1.80 14.64
CA GLY A 410 -12.57 1.37 13.52
C GLY A 410 -12.60 2.36 12.35
N PRO A 411 -13.56 2.21 11.41
CA PRO A 411 -13.66 3.06 10.23
C PRO A 411 -13.89 4.54 10.60
N LEU A 412 -13.06 5.42 10.04
CA LEU A 412 -13.08 6.87 10.29
C LEU A 412 -13.96 7.65 9.29
N GLY A 413 -14.79 6.97 8.54
CA GLY A 413 -15.70 7.53 7.57
C GLY A 413 -16.31 6.46 6.67
N HIS A 414 -17.37 6.84 5.98
CA HIS A 414 -18.13 5.91 5.13
C HIS A 414 -18.41 6.56 3.77
N PHE A 415 -18.40 5.75 2.74
CA PHE A 415 -18.88 6.10 1.42
C PHE A 415 -20.40 5.86 1.31
N PRO A 416 -21.08 6.54 0.38
CA PRO A 416 -22.48 6.22 0.07
C PRO A 416 -22.64 4.74 -0.33
N PRO A 417 -23.84 4.16 -0.18
CA PRO A 417 -24.12 2.81 -0.67
C PRO A 417 -24.12 2.76 -2.21
N GLU A 418 -23.99 1.56 -2.78
CA GLU A 418 -24.22 1.34 -4.21
C GLU A 418 -25.70 1.56 -4.58
N PRO A 419 -26.00 2.06 -5.77
CA PRO A 419 -25.04 2.39 -6.87
C PRO A 419 -24.41 3.79 -6.75
N LEU A 420 -24.85 4.62 -5.80
CA LEU A 420 -24.43 6.02 -5.67
C LEU A 420 -22.90 6.16 -5.50
N ARG A 421 -22.30 5.23 -4.75
CA ARG A 421 -20.84 5.21 -4.56
C ARG A 421 -20.11 5.07 -5.89
N TRP A 422 -20.46 4.07 -6.71
CA TRP A 422 -19.79 3.82 -7.97
C TRP A 422 -20.02 4.96 -8.97
N ILE A 423 -21.27 5.43 -9.11
CA ILE A 423 -21.60 6.55 -10.00
C ILE A 423 -20.81 7.80 -9.58
N GLY A 424 -20.82 8.14 -8.28
CA GLY A 424 -20.07 9.26 -7.74
C GLY A 424 -18.58 9.14 -7.97
N ALA A 425 -17.99 7.97 -7.65
CA ALA A 425 -16.57 7.70 -7.86
C ALA A 425 -16.17 7.83 -9.34
N MET A 426 -16.98 7.32 -10.26
CA MET A 426 -16.72 7.43 -11.70
C MET A 426 -16.84 8.87 -12.20
N THR A 427 -17.81 9.63 -11.70
CA THR A 427 -18.00 11.05 -12.03
C THR A 427 -16.81 11.88 -11.55
N VAL A 428 -16.40 11.72 -10.30
CA VAL A 428 -15.25 12.40 -9.70
C VAL A 428 -13.97 12.01 -10.43
N ARG A 429 -13.74 10.71 -10.70
CA ARG A 429 -12.58 10.25 -11.47
C ARG A 429 -12.47 10.91 -12.83
N ASN A 430 -13.59 11.00 -13.56
CA ASN A 430 -13.60 11.60 -14.91
C ASN A 430 -13.32 13.10 -14.83
N ALA A 431 -13.86 13.80 -13.82
CA ALA A 431 -13.58 15.21 -13.58
C ALA A 431 -12.09 15.44 -13.26
N VAL A 432 -11.51 14.63 -12.37
CA VAL A 432 -10.06 14.68 -12.08
C VAL A 432 -9.23 14.49 -13.34
N ARG A 433 -9.56 13.52 -14.18
CA ARG A 433 -8.82 13.26 -15.42
C ARG A 433 -8.89 14.43 -16.40
N ARG A 434 -10.07 15.04 -16.56
CA ARG A 434 -10.21 16.22 -17.44
C ARG A 434 -9.44 17.42 -16.87
N LYS A 435 -9.54 17.63 -15.54
CA LYS A 435 -8.77 18.65 -14.85
C LYS A 435 -7.27 18.47 -15.06
N GLU A 436 -6.73 17.29 -14.77
CA GLU A 436 -5.31 17.00 -14.91
C GLU A 436 -4.83 17.11 -16.37
N ALA A 437 -5.67 16.73 -17.35
CA ALA A 437 -5.33 16.87 -18.77
C ALA A 437 -5.27 18.37 -19.17
N ALA A 438 -6.23 19.20 -18.75
CA ALA A 438 -6.20 20.63 -19.02
C ALA A 438 -4.98 21.31 -18.40
N GLU A 439 -4.64 20.97 -17.14
CA GLU A 439 -3.44 21.47 -16.44
C GLU A 439 -2.13 21.05 -17.14
N ASP A 440 -2.09 19.84 -17.71
CA ASP A 440 -0.96 19.38 -18.49
C ASP A 440 -0.75 20.11 -19.81
N ASP A 441 -1.83 20.67 -20.36
CA ASP A 441 -1.85 21.47 -21.57
C ASP A 441 -1.83 23.00 -21.27
N GLU A 442 -1.50 23.37 -20.01
CA GLU A 442 -1.46 24.76 -19.50
C GLU A 442 -2.78 25.52 -19.67
N GLN A 443 -3.89 24.79 -19.66
CA GLN A 443 -5.23 25.34 -19.78
C GLN A 443 -5.96 25.35 -18.44
N ASN A 444 -6.88 26.29 -18.29
CA ASN A 444 -7.78 26.32 -17.14
C ASN A 444 -8.79 25.17 -17.22
N ALA A 445 -8.75 24.29 -16.22
CA ALA A 445 -9.77 23.27 -16.10
C ALA A 445 -11.15 23.88 -15.84
N TRP A 446 -12.19 23.24 -16.38
CA TRP A 446 -13.56 23.68 -16.20
C TRP A 446 -13.95 23.74 -14.71
N ILE A 447 -14.75 24.74 -14.33
CA ILE A 447 -15.07 25.02 -12.92
C ILE A 447 -15.70 23.81 -12.19
N TRP A 448 -16.58 23.08 -12.89
CA TRP A 448 -17.21 21.87 -12.34
C TRP A 448 -16.21 20.73 -12.14
N ASP A 449 -15.23 20.59 -13.04
CA ASP A 449 -14.19 19.58 -12.87
C ASP A 449 -13.27 19.91 -11.68
N ARG A 450 -12.96 21.18 -11.48
CA ARG A 450 -12.22 21.64 -10.28
C ARG A 450 -13.00 21.37 -8.99
N TRP A 451 -14.30 21.65 -8.98
CA TRP A 451 -15.15 21.42 -7.82
C TRP A 451 -15.28 19.93 -7.50
N LEU A 452 -15.57 19.09 -8.50
CA LEU A 452 -15.68 17.64 -8.32
C LEU A 452 -14.35 17.02 -7.91
N ALA A 453 -13.21 17.50 -8.43
CA ALA A 453 -11.89 17.01 -8.08
C ALA A 453 -11.55 17.20 -6.60
N LYS A 454 -12.07 18.23 -5.94
CA LYS A 454 -11.89 18.44 -4.48
C LYS A 454 -12.43 17.27 -3.66
N LEU A 455 -13.48 16.59 -4.13
CA LEU A 455 -14.04 15.40 -3.46
C LEU A 455 -13.07 14.19 -3.47
N ALA A 456 -12.08 14.20 -4.35
CA ALA A 456 -11.04 13.15 -4.43
C ALA A 456 -9.77 13.50 -3.62
N GLY A 457 -9.74 14.61 -2.89
CA GLY A 457 -8.56 15.05 -2.12
C GLY A 457 -7.94 13.96 -1.24
N PRO A 458 -8.72 13.18 -0.47
CA PRO A 458 -8.19 12.07 0.33
C PRO A 458 -7.49 10.98 -0.48
N ALA A 459 -7.77 10.87 -1.79
CA ALA A 459 -7.16 9.88 -2.67
C ALA A 459 -5.71 10.23 -3.06
N GLY A 460 -5.31 11.48 -3.01
CA GLY A 460 -3.95 11.93 -3.29
C GLY A 460 -2.93 11.38 -2.30
N LYS A 461 -1.67 11.32 -2.70
CA LYS A 461 -0.55 10.87 -1.84
C LYS A 461 0.00 11.98 -0.95
N ALA A 462 -0.30 13.22 -1.26
CA ALA A 462 -0.05 14.38 -0.41
C ALA A 462 -1.32 15.22 -0.27
N ASP A 463 -1.47 15.85 0.88
CA ASP A 463 -2.52 16.84 1.07
C ASP A 463 -2.18 18.12 0.30
N LYS A 464 -3.20 18.80 -0.15
CA LYS A 464 -3.11 20.15 -0.70
C LYS A 464 -3.81 21.07 0.27
N LEU A 465 -3.07 22.05 0.76
CA LEU A 465 -3.62 23.13 1.56
C LEU A 465 -3.99 24.23 0.57
N ASP A 466 -5.31 24.46 0.36
CA ASP A 466 -5.86 25.56 -0.46
C ASP A 466 -5.71 26.89 0.29
#